data_4873a226835a9c820db036db14e4a521
#
_entry.id   4873a226835a9c820db036db14e4a521
#
_cell.length_a   1.000
_cell.length_b   1.000
_cell.length_c   1.000
_cell.angle_alpha   90.00
_cell.angle_beta   90.00
_cell.angle_gamma   90.00
#
_symmetry.space_group_name_H-M   'P 1'
#
loop_
_entity.id
_entity.type
_entity.pdbx_description
1 polymer ?
#
loop_
_entity_poly.entity_id
_entity_poly.type
_entity_poly.pdbx_seq_one_letter_code
_entity_poly.pdbx_strand_id
1 'polypeptide(L)'
;MQQELCKTDIEGESFLNLNSKDQLKAEIFYLLSELSKSPEITQRQLSSKLNISLGKTNYLLRKLIRKGLIKVKNFSHRPGKIKKIKYILTPEGFKEKVRLTYHFLKRTEAEYNYLKREWERLRRSYNA
;
A
#
# COMPACT_ATOMS: atom_id res chain seq x y z
N MET A 1 16.81 -9.19 21.44
CA MET A 1 16.52 -8.95 20.97
C MET A 1 16.26 -8.38 20.54
N GLN A 2 16.17 -8.28 20.15
CA GLN A 2 15.88 -7.99 19.62
C GLN A 2 15.80 -7.13 19.13
N GLN A 3 15.85 -6.64 18.83
CA GLN A 3 15.76 -6.05 18.39
C GLN A 3 15.26 -5.22 18.26
N GLU A 4 15.14 -4.54 18.29
CA GLU A 4 14.59 -3.79 18.09
C GLU A 4 13.49 -3.65 18.26
N LEU A 5 13.08 -3.18 18.85
CA LEU A 5 12.04 -3.15 19.00
C LEU A 5 11.38 -2.56 18.09
N CYS A 6 11.39 -1.98 17.68
CA CYS A 6 10.75 -1.55 16.79
C CYS A 6 10.66 -2.36 15.72
N LYS A 7 11.16 -3.15 15.47
CA LYS A 7 10.97 -3.88 14.51
C LYS A 7 11.18 -5.06 14.71
N THR A 8 10.97 -5.53 14.93
CA THR A 8 11.05 -6.61 15.00
C THR A 8 10.91 -7.37 15.79
N ASP A 9 10.86 -7.63 16.29
CA ASP A 9 10.85 -8.51 16.97
C ASP A 9 9.82 -9.01 17.39
N ILE A 10 9.07 -8.81 17.37
CA ILE A 10 8.06 -9.31 17.71
C ILE A 10 7.71 -10.26 16.93
N GLU A 11 7.47 -11.02 16.96
CA GLU A 11 7.22 -11.95 16.37
C GLU A 11 6.25 -12.00 15.72
N GLY A 12 6.17 -12.43 15.39
CA GLY A 12 5.31 -12.69 14.86
C GLY A 12 5.13 -11.97 13.78
N GLU A 13 5.17 -12.06 13.07
CA GLU A 13 4.89 -11.49 12.17
C GLU A 13 4.09 -10.60 12.26
N SER A 14 4.04 -10.11 12.92
CA SER A 14 3.17 -9.27 13.23
C SER A 14 3.02 -8.17 12.37
N PHE A 15 2.35 -7.15 12.80
CA PHE A 15 2.05 -6.04 12.02
C PHE A 15 3.28 -5.28 11.63
N LEU A 16 4.35 -5.49 12.28
CA LEU A 16 5.56 -4.78 11.96
C LEU A 16 6.43 -5.54 10.97
N ASN A 17 6.11 -6.80 10.75
CA ASN A 17 6.97 -7.64 9.95
C ASN A 17 6.19 -8.35 8.88
N LEU A 18 6.09 -7.72 7.73
CA LEU A 18 5.41 -8.29 6.59
C LEU A 18 6.37 -9.12 5.79
N ASN A 19 5.94 -10.30 5.36
CA ASN A 19 6.77 -11.05 4.44
C ASN A 19 6.72 -10.38 3.07
N SER A 20 7.59 -10.80 2.16
CA SER A 20 7.73 -10.10 0.89
C SER A 20 6.44 -10.11 0.08
N LYS A 21 5.63 -11.16 0.22
CA LYS A 21 4.38 -11.23 -0.50
C LYS A 21 3.37 -10.20 0.02
N ASP A 22 3.26 -10.08 1.33
CA ASP A 22 2.37 -9.09 1.93
C ASP A 22 2.89 -7.69 1.69
N GLN A 23 4.21 -7.52 1.67
CA GLN A 23 4.80 -6.24 1.36
C GLN A 23 4.39 -5.78 -0.04
N LEU A 24 4.43 -6.68 -1.00
CA LEU A 24 4.03 -6.36 -2.36
C LEU A 24 2.55 -6.01 -2.42
N LYS A 25 1.71 -6.77 -1.73
CA LYS A 25 0.28 -6.46 -1.68
C LYS A 25 0.03 -5.09 -1.10
N ALA A 26 0.76 -4.74 -0.05
CA ALA A 26 0.61 -3.44 0.58
C ALA A 26 1.00 -2.32 -0.38
N GLU A 27 2.10 -2.51 -1.09
CA GLU A 27 2.56 -1.51 -2.04
C GLU A 27 1.54 -1.31 -3.16
N ILE A 28 0.99 -2.41 -3.67
CA ILE A 28 -0.01 -2.32 -4.71
C ILE A 28 -1.27 -1.64 -4.18
N PHE A 29 -1.69 -1.98 -2.98
CA PHE A 29 -2.85 -1.37 -2.36
C PHE A 29 -2.68 0.15 -2.25
N TYR A 30 -1.55 0.60 -1.71
CA TYR A 30 -1.31 2.02 -1.55
C TYR A 30 -1.18 2.73 -2.89
N LEU A 31 -0.58 2.05 -3.87
CA LEU A 31 -0.44 2.62 -5.20
C LEU A 31 -1.82 2.83 -5.85
N LEU A 32 -2.67 1.81 -5.79
CA LEU A 32 -4.01 1.94 -6.34
C LEU A 32 -4.81 3.02 -5.62
N SER A 33 -4.63 3.12 -4.30
CA SER A 33 -5.31 4.13 -3.51
C SER A 33 -4.89 5.54 -3.91
N GLU A 34 -3.59 5.76 -4.09
CA GLU A 34 -3.11 7.08 -4.47
C GLU A 34 -3.55 7.46 -5.86
N LEU A 35 -3.56 6.50 -6.79
CA LEU A 35 -4.01 6.79 -8.13
C LEU A 35 -5.50 7.11 -8.18
N SER A 36 -6.28 6.51 -7.30
CA SER A 36 -7.70 6.84 -7.20
C SER A 36 -7.92 8.27 -6.75
N LYS A 37 -7.08 8.73 -5.83
CA LYS A 37 -7.21 10.08 -5.30
C LYS A 37 -6.62 11.13 -6.23
N SER A 38 -5.52 10.81 -6.88
CA SER A 38 -4.77 11.77 -7.68
C SER A 38 -4.29 11.11 -8.95
N PRO A 39 -5.17 10.99 -9.96
CA PRO A 39 -4.78 10.29 -11.20
C PRO A 39 -3.63 10.95 -11.94
N GLU A 40 -3.40 12.24 -11.70
CA GLU A 40 -2.35 12.98 -12.39
C GLU A 40 -1.04 13.03 -11.62
N ILE A 41 -0.94 12.24 -10.55
CA ILE A 41 0.27 12.22 -9.76
C ILE A 41 1.44 11.69 -10.60
N THR A 42 2.60 12.31 -10.46
CA THR A 42 3.78 11.85 -11.20
C THR A 42 4.38 10.65 -10.51
N GLN A 43 5.21 9.91 -11.27
CA GLN A 43 5.91 8.76 -10.67
C GLN A 43 6.79 9.19 -9.50
N ARG A 44 7.42 10.35 -9.64
CA ARG A 44 8.30 10.87 -8.59
C ARG A 44 7.50 11.19 -7.33
N GLN A 45 6.34 11.84 -7.49
CA GLN A 45 5.49 12.13 -6.35
C GLN A 45 4.97 10.85 -5.71
N LEU A 46 4.62 9.88 -6.55
CA LEU A 46 4.11 8.60 -6.07
C LEU A 46 5.17 7.84 -5.29
N SER A 47 6.40 7.80 -5.81
CA SER A 47 7.48 7.12 -5.11
C SER A 47 7.74 7.77 -3.75
N SER A 48 7.66 9.08 -3.70
CA SER A 48 7.83 9.82 -2.45
C SER A 48 6.76 9.45 -1.44
N LYS A 49 5.50 9.46 -1.89
CA LYS A 49 4.39 9.15 -0.99
C LYS A 49 4.44 7.73 -0.48
N LEU A 50 4.85 6.79 -1.31
CA LEU A 50 4.90 5.40 -0.92
C LEU A 50 6.21 5.01 -0.26
N ASN A 51 7.15 5.93 -0.26
CA ASN A 51 8.47 5.71 0.34
C ASN A 51 9.16 4.49 -0.31
N ILE A 52 9.12 4.43 -1.63
CA ILE A 52 9.81 3.41 -2.41
C ILE A 52 10.60 4.11 -3.50
N SER A 53 11.52 3.39 -4.11
CA SER A 53 12.36 3.97 -5.15
C SER A 53 11.56 4.29 -6.41
N LEU A 54 12.08 5.21 -7.18
CA LEU A 54 11.46 5.56 -8.46
C LEU A 54 11.43 4.35 -9.40
N GLY A 55 12.51 3.57 -9.39
CA GLY A 55 12.56 2.36 -10.21
C GLY A 55 11.51 1.35 -9.83
N LYS A 56 11.31 1.16 -8.53
CA LYS A 56 10.27 0.24 -8.05
C LYS A 56 8.89 0.75 -8.42
N THR A 57 8.67 2.05 -8.30
CA THR A 57 7.40 2.65 -8.69
C THR A 57 7.11 2.39 -10.16
N ASN A 58 8.10 2.61 -11.02
CA ASN A 58 7.94 2.36 -12.43
C ASN A 58 7.65 0.89 -12.70
N TYR A 59 8.36 0.01 -12.02
CA TYR A 59 8.15 -1.43 -12.17
C TYR A 59 6.72 -1.82 -11.80
N LEU A 60 6.24 -1.32 -10.68
CA LEU A 60 4.89 -1.65 -10.22
C LEU A 60 3.83 -1.09 -11.15
N LEU A 61 4.01 0.14 -11.63
CA LEU A 61 3.05 0.72 -12.58
C LEU A 61 2.97 -0.10 -13.84
N ARG A 62 4.11 -0.50 -14.38
CA ARG A 62 4.13 -1.31 -15.59
C ARG A 62 3.47 -2.67 -15.36
N LYS A 63 3.71 -3.26 -14.20
CA LYS A 63 3.10 -4.54 -13.86
C LYS A 63 1.58 -4.41 -13.80
N LEU A 64 1.08 -3.35 -13.18
CA LEU A 64 -0.35 -3.15 -13.06
C LEU A 64 -1.01 -2.86 -14.40
N ILE A 65 -0.30 -2.15 -15.28
CA ILE A 65 -0.79 -1.91 -16.63
C ILE A 65 -0.89 -3.24 -17.38
N ARG A 66 0.13 -4.08 -17.29
CA ARG A 66 0.11 -5.36 -17.97
C ARG A 66 -1.00 -6.27 -17.45
N LYS A 67 -1.32 -6.16 -16.17
CA LYS A 67 -2.39 -6.96 -15.59
C LYS A 67 -3.78 -6.38 -15.87
N GLY A 68 -3.85 -5.23 -16.52
CA GLY A 68 -5.12 -4.62 -16.85
C GLY A 68 -5.81 -3.94 -15.67
N LEU A 69 -5.06 -3.62 -14.65
CA LEU A 69 -5.63 -2.99 -13.45
C LEU A 69 -5.62 -1.47 -13.54
N ILE A 70 -4.71 -0.90 -14.32
CA ILE A 70 -4.70 0.53 -14.59
C ILE A 70 -4.49 0.77 -16.06
N LYS A 71 -4.97 1.93 -16.52
CA LYS A 71 -4.79 2.40 -17.87
C LYS A 71 -4.01 3.69 -17.82
N VAL A 72 -3.25 3.95 -18.88
CA VAL A 72 -2.52 5.20 -19.01
C VAL A 72 -3.21 6.03 -20.05
N LYS A 73 -3.48 7.29 -19.73
CA LYS A 73 -3.98 8.25 -20.68
C LYS A 73 -2.97 9.36 -20.81
N ASN A 74 -2.57 9.62 -22.04
CA ASN A 74 -1.75 10.78 -22.34
C ASN A 74 -2.67 11.87 -22.78
N PHE A 75 -2.49 13.07 -22.25
CA PHE A 75 -3.24 14.18 -22.74
C PHE A 75 -2.35 15.40 -22.79
N SER A 76 -2.55 16.18 -23.82
CA SER A 76 -1.87 17.44 -24.00
C SER A 76 -2.83 18.33 -24.77
N HIS A 77 -3.03 19.51 -24.24
CA HIS A 77 -3.97 20.39 -24.86
C HIS A 77 -3.32 21.35 -25.83
N ARG A 78 -2.00 21.39 -25.88
CA ARG A 78 -1.27 22.33 -26.71
C ARG A 78 -0.10 21.68 -27.38
N PRO A 79 0.10 21.96 -28.67
CA PRO A 79 1.29 21.49 -29.36
C PRO A 79 2.53 22.01 -28.65
N GLY A 80 3.56 21.18 -28.59
CA GLY A 80 4.81 21.61 -28.00
C GLY A 80 4.88 21.56 -26.50
N LYS A 81 3.79 21.24 -25.83
CA LYS A 81 3.82 21.08 -24.36
C LYS A 81 4.18 19.65 -24.01
N ILE A 82 4.75 19.50 -22.81
CA ILE A 82 5.06 18.17 -22.30
C ILE A 82 3.76 17.42 -22.12
N LYS A 83 3.72 16.20 -22.60
CA LYS A 83 2.52 15.38 -22.47
C LYS A 83 2.33 15.02 -21.00
N LYS A 84 1.13 15.20 -20.53
CA LYS A 84 0.78 14.79 -19.18
C LYS A 84 0.22 13.38 -19.22
N ILE A 85 0.56 12.63 -18.19
CA ILE A 85 0.12 11.25 -18.07
C ILE A 85 -0.87 11.16 -16.93
N LYS A 86 -1.96 10.45 -17.18
CA LYS A 86 -2.98 10.22 -16.20
C LYS A 86 -3.14 8.72 -16.04
N TYR A 87 -3.11 8.24 -14.81
CA TYR A 87 -3.31 6.82 -14.52
C TYR A 87 -4.74 6.63 -14.04
N ILE A 88 -5.43 5.70 -14.65
CA ILE A 88 -6.85 5.47 -14.35
C ILE A 88 -7.05 4.01 -13.97
N LEU A 89 -7.74 3.77 -12.88
CA LEU A 89 -8.09 2.42 -12.50
C LEU A 89 -9.14 1.88 -13.47
N THR A 90 -8.93 0.65 -13.93
CA THR A 90 -9.95 -0.06 -14.69
C THR A 90 -10.98 -0.62 -13.71
N PRO A 91 -12.11 -1.14 -14.21
CA PRO A 91 -13.04 -1.85 -13.32
C PRO A 91 -12.34 -2.99 -12.58
N GLU A 92 -11.43 -3.69 -13.25
CA GLU A 92 -10.66 -4.76 -12.60
C GLU A 92 -9.73 -4.19 -11.53
N GLY A 93 -9.16 -3.02 -11.80
CA GLY A 93 -8.31 -2.35 -10.81
C GLY A 93 -9.10 -1.96 -9.57
N PHE A 94 -10.31 -1.49 -9.78
CA PHE A 94 -11.17 -1.14 -8.66
C PHE A 94 -11.51 -2.38 -7.83
N LYS A 95 -11.84 -3.48 -8.50
CA LYS A 95 -12.13 -4.73 -7.79
C LYS A 95 -10.92 -5.20 -6.99
N GLU A 96 -9.75 -5.09 -7.57
CA GLU A 96 -8.53 -5.48 -6.86
C GLU A 96 -8.29 -4.59 -5.64
N LYS A 97 -8.55 -3.30 -5.79
CA LYS A 97 -8.42 -2.38 -4.65
C LYS A 97 -9.37 -2.77 -3.53
N VAL A 98 -10.62 -3.10 -3.88
CA VAL A 98 -11.60 -3.53 -2.88
C VAL A 98 -11.13 -4.80 -2.18
N ARG A 99 -10.65 -5.77 -2.96
CA ARG A 99 -10.17 -7.04 -2.40
C ARG A 99 -9.01 -6.82 -1.44
N LEU A 100 -8.06 -5.97 -1.82
CA LEU A 100 -6.91 -5.70 -0.98
C LEU A 100 -7.31 -4.90 0.26
N THR A 101 -8.26 -3.98 0.10
CA THR A 101 -8.76 -3.21 1.25
C THR A 101 -9.35 -4.16 2.29
N TYR A 102 -10.17 -5.11 1.83
CA TYR A 102 -10.77 -6.06 2.75
C TYR A 102 -9.70 -6.93 3.41
N HIS A 103 -8.72 -7.38 2.62
CA HIS A 103 -7.63 -8.19 3.15
C HIS A 103 -6.91 -7.48 4.29
N PHE A 104 -6.55 -6.22 4.10
CA PHE A 104 -5.82 -5.49 5.12
C PHE A 104 -6.71 -5.05 6.27
N LEU A 105 -7.99 -4.81 5.99
CA LEU A 105 -8.94 -4.50 7.04
C LEU A 105 -9.04 -5.67 8.02
N LYS A 106 -9.22 -6.89 7.49
CA LYS A 106 -9.34 -8.06 8.34
C LYS A 106 -8.05 -8.34 9.12
N ARG A 107 -6.93 -8.12 8.48
CA ARG A 107 -5.65 -8.30 9.13
C ARG A 107 -5.46 -7.30 10.27
N THR A 108 -5.77 -6.04 10.00
CA THR A 108 -5.65 -4.99 11.00
C THR A 108 -6.61 -5.23 12.16
N GLU A 109 -7.81 -5.69 11.85
CA GLU A 109 -8.79 -6.01 12.88
C GLU A 109 -8.28 -7.11 13.81
N ALA A 110 -7.66 -8.14 13.23
CA ALA A 110 -7.10 -9.23 14.02
C ALA A 110 -5.98 -8.74 14.92
N GLU A 111 -5.11 -7.89 14.38
CA GLU A 111 -4.01 -7.32 15.16
C GLU A 111 -4.53 -6.41 16.26
N TYR A 112 -5.55 -5.61 15.94
CA TYR A 112 -6.16 -4.74 16.94
C TYR A 112 -6.74 -5.56 18.08
N ASN A 113 -7.47 -6.62 17.76
CA ASN A 113 -8.08 -7.46 18.77
C ASN A 113 -7.04 -8.15 19.65
N TYR A 114 -5.96 -8.60 19.03
CA TYR A 114 -4.87 -9.21 19.78
C TYR A 114 -4.26 -8.20 20.76
N LEU A 115 -3.94 -7.01 20.29
CA LEU A 115 -3.35 -5.99 21.15
C LEU A 115 -4.29 -5.55 22.24
N LYS A 116 -5.56 -5.48 21.93
CA LYS A 116 -6.55 -5.08 22.93
C LYS A 116 -6.62 -6.08 24.07
N ARG A 117 -6.65 -7.36 23.73
CA ARG A 117 -6.65 -8.42 24.75
C ARG A 117 -5.37 -8.38 25.57
N GLU A 118 -4.24 -8.16 24.90
CA GLU A 118 -2.97 -8.09 25.60
C GLU A 118 -2.91 -6.89 26.53
N TRP A 119 -3.42 -5.75 26.07
CA TRP A 119 -3.48 -4.56 26.91
C TRP A 119 -4.32 -4.80 28.16
N GLU A 120 -5.49 -5.44 28.01
CA GLU A 120 -6.35 -5.71 29.14
C GLU A 120 -5.66 -6.66 30.15
N ARG A 121 -4.97 -7.67 29.62
CA ARG A 121 -4.26 -8.61 30.48
C ARG A 121 -3.16 -7.91 31.27
N LEU A 122 -2.37 -7.09 30.60
CA LEU A 122 -1.27 -6.39 31.25
C LEU A 122 -1.75 -5.34 32.22
N ARG A 123 -2.82 -4.64 31.88
CA ARG A 123 -3.38 -3.62 32.75
C ARG A 123 -3.87 -4.23 34.06
N ARG A 124 -4.51 -5.37 33.98
CA ARG A 124 -4.98 -6.06 35.20
C ARG A 124 -3.79 -6.50 36.06
N SER A 125 -2.76 -7.01 35.44
CA SER A 125 -1.55 -7.43 36.17
C SER A 125 -0.88 -6.24 36.84
N TYR A 126 -0.80 -5.13 36.13
CA TYR A 126 -0.14 -3.95 36.66
C TYR A 126 -0.89 -3.38 37.85
N ASN A 127 -2.22 -3.41 37.82
CA ASN A 127 -3.06 -2.85 38.89
C ASN A 127 -3.35 -3.80 40.02
N ALA A 128 -2.93 -5.06 39.91
CA ALA A 128 -3.21 -6.07 40.92
C ALA A 128 -2.39 -5.88 42.19
#